data_c1e8d59d7749f422c33183dfc66f3967
#
_entry.id   c1e8d59d7749f422c33183dfc66f3967
#
_cell.length_a   1.000
_cell.length_b   1.000
_cell.length_c   1.000
_cell.angle_alpha   90.00
_cell.angle_beta   90.00
_cell.angle_gamma   90.00
#
_symmetry.space_group_name_H-M   'P 1'
#
loop_
_entity.id
_entity.type
_entity.pdbx_description
1 polymer ?
#
loop_
_entity_poly.entity_id
_entity_poly.type
_entity_poly.pdbx_seq_one_letter_code
_entity_poly.pdbx_strand_id
1 'polypeptide(L)'
;MIKNVAVAIALTLTPAAFAQTYIVADGDCGAVTLHATRGTDFPNLGETISPDRVKNAHVDQPRERVIVTPAVAGPRSLDFTADVPDREEVVMAAVELKPVISGNETRTEHAKAFLSCGAITPKFDWQRSTGLGLEIYPQGWNGPRPKMKQGDKMRFIVVDEATPKLLDIPMELYRAGAGRIAAGVPDPDGGVYFPYGEPGLYMVTATFRRPDPKHPEHWLVDTSTLTFEIK
;
A
#
# COMPACT_ATOMS: atom_id res chain seq x y z
N MET A 1 24.86 -17.71 49.97
CA MET A 1 24.98 -16.82 48.76
C MET A 1 23.75 -17.03 47.87
N ILE A 2 22.79 -16.14 47.95
CA ILE A 2 21.57 -16.20 47.13
C ILE A 2 21.84 -15.30 45.92
N LYS A 3 21.90 -15.89 44.72
CA LYS A 3 22.04 -15.17 43.46
C LYS A 3 20.64 -14.63 43.03
N ASN A 4 20.47 -13.33 43.14
CA ASN A 4 19.30 -12.65 42.57
C ASN A 4 19.36 -12.75 41.05
N VAL A 5 18.45 -13.51 40.43
CA VAL A 5 18.20 -13.51 39.00
C VAL A 5 17.19 -12.41 38.72
N ALA A 6 17.65 -11.29 38.16
CA ALA A 6 16.77 -10.25 37.66
C ALA A 6 16.16 -10.73 36.34
N VAL A 7 14.88 -11.04 36.34
CA VAL A 7 14.10 -11.32 35.13
C VAL A 7 13.74 -9.97 34.51
N ALA A 8 14.39 -9.59 33.43
CA ALA A 8 14.01 -8.46 32.61
C ALA A 8 12.76 -8.83 31.80
N ILE A 9 11.58 -8.33 32.22
CA ILE A 9 10.38 -8.39 31.43
C ILE A 9 10.51 -7.36 30.31
N ALA A 10 10.83 -7.80 29.10
CA ALA A 10 10.74 -6.97 27.92
C ALA A 10 9.26 -6.73 27.62
N LEU A 11 8.74 -5.57 28.01
CA LEU A 11 7.45 -5.08 27.53
C LEU A 11 7.59 -4.83 26.02
N THR A 12 7.14 -5.76 25.22
CA THR A 12 6.90 -5.52 23.80
C THR A 12 5.70 -4.58 23.67
N LEU A 13 5.97 -3.29 23.61
CA LEU A 13 5.00 -2.31 23.16
C LEU A 13 4.64 -2.68 21.72
N THR A 14 3.53 -3.39 21.53
CA THR A 14 2.92 -3.52 20.21
C THR A 14 2.58 -2.09 19.76
N PRO A 15 3.17 -1.61 18.66
CA PRO A 15 2.81 -0.30 18.15
C PRO A 15 1.30 -0.30 17.91
N ALA A 16 0.61 0.73 18.43
CA ALA A 16 -0.80 0.92 18.15
C ALA A 16 -0.96 0.89 16.61
N ALA A 17 -1.87 0.07 16.13
CA ALA A 17 -2.16 0.00 14.70
C ALA A 17 -2.69 1.38 14.27
N PHE A 18 -1.88 2.13 13.55
CA PHE A 18 -2.30 3.41 12.99
C PHE A 18 -3.27 3.15 11.84
N ALA A 19 -4.33 3.95 11.79
CA ALA A 19 -5.21 3.93 10.64
C ALA A 19 -4.44 4.31 9.38
N GLN A 20 -4.60 3.51 8.32
CA GLN A 20 -3.91 3.63 7.04
C GLN A 20 -4.92 3.89 5.94
N THR A 21 -4.51 4.67 4.93
CA THR A 21 -5.30 4.83 3.71
C THR A 21 -5.03 3.66 2.78
N TYR A 22 -6.09 3.03 2.25
CA TYR A 22 -6.01 1.96 1.27
C TYR A 22 -7.19 2.02 0.29
N ILE A 23 -7.05 1.32 -0.83
CA ILE A 23 -8.08 1.23 -1.88
C ILE A 23 -8.59 -0.21 -1.95
N VAL A 24 -9.90 -0.37 -1.91
CA VAL A 24 -10.59 -1.65 -2.16
C VAL A 24 -11.44 -1.49 -3.40
N ALA A 25 -11.48 -2.50 -4.26
CA ALA A 25 -12.30 -2.53 -5.45
C ALA A 25 -13.58 -3.34 -5.21
N ASP A 26 -14.69 -2.85 -5.73
CA ASP A 26 -15.94 -3.58 -5.85
C ASP A 26 -16.17 -3.90 -7.33
N GLY A 27 -15.97 -5.16 -7.68
CA GLY A 27 -15.96 -5.67 -9.05
C GLY A 27 -14.56 -5.99 -9.57
N ASP A 28 -14.51 -6.84 -10.58
CA ASP A 28 -13.27 -7.35 -11.18
C ASP A 28 -13.00 -6.80 -12.58
N CYS A 29 -14.06 -6.50 -13.34
CA CYS A 29 -14.00 -6.18 -14.76
C CYS A 29 -15.01 -5.10 -15.13
N GLY A 30 -14.73 -4.36 -16.22
CA GLY A 30 -15.58 -3.27 -16.69
C GLY A 30 -15.53 -2.07 -15.76
N ALA A 31 -16.65 -1.43 -15.54
CA ALA A 31 -16.74 -0.30 -14.62
C ALA A 31 -16.70 -0.78 -13.17
N VAL A 32 -15.53 -0.64 -12.55
CA VAL A 32 -15.25 -1.04 -11.17
C VAL A 32 -15.34 0.17 -10.26
N THR A 33 -16.04 0.04 -9.14
CA THR A 33 -16.03 1.07 -8.10
C THR A 33 -14.83 0.86 -7.18
N LEU A 34 -14.09 1.93 -6.97
CA LEU A 34 -12.93 1.98 -6.09
C LEU A 34 -13.27 2.77 -4.84
N HIS A 35 -13.05 2.16 -3.69
CA HIS A 35 -13.30 2.72 -2.38
C HIS A 35 -11.97 3.08 -1.71
N ALA A 36 -11.56 4.35 -1.76
CA ALA A 36 -10.46 4.83 -0.95
C ALA A 36 -10.97 5.11 0.47
N THR A 37 -10.40 4.45 1.45
CA THR A 37 -10.83 4.54 2.85
C THR A 37 -9.63 4.60 3.79
N ARG A 38 -9.85 5.01 5.01
CA ARG A 38 -8.85 5.05 6.07
C ARG A 38 -9.28 4.20 7.24
N GLY A 39 -8.46 3.24 7.65
CA GLY A 39 -8.84 2.33 8.73
C GLY A 39 -7.69 1.47 9.23
N THR A 40 -7.98 0.68 10.26
CA THR A 40 -7.07 -0.30 10.88
C THR A 40 -7.47 -1.74 10.61
N ASP A 41 -8.65 -1.96 10.05
CA ASP A 41 -9.27 -3.29 9.87
C ASP A 41 -9.47 -3.61 8.38
N PHE A 42 -8.34 -3.75 7.68
CA PHE A 42 -8.33 -4.13 6.25
C PHE A 42 -9.03 -5.49 6.02
N PRO A 43 -9.90 -5.63 5.01
CA PRO A 43 -10.29 -4.68 3.96
C PRO A 43 -11.57 -3.91 4.27
N ASN A 44 -12.07 -3.95 5.51
CA ASN A 44 -13.31 -3.30 5.88
C ASN A 44 -13.20 -1.79 5.74
N LEU A 45 -14.21 -1.18 5.11
CA LEU A 45 -14.25 0.27 4.98
C LEU A 45 -14.27 0.94 6.35
N GLY A 46 -13.29 1.79 6.60
CA GLY A 46 -13.08 2.49 7.87
C GLY A 46 -13.77 3.86 7.91
N GLU A 47 -12.96 4.91 7.85
CA GLU A 47 -13.41 6.30 7.84
C GLU A 47 -13.43 6.84 6.41
N THR A 48 -14.41 7.68 6.12
CA THR A 48 -14.47 8.37 4.84
C THR A 48 -13.33 9.38 4.71
N ILE A 49 -12.78 9.49 3.51
CA ILE A 49 -11.79 10.52 3.17
C ILE A 49 -12.54 11.67 2.54
N SER A 50 -12.41 12.87 3.11
CA SER A 50 -13.01 14.05 2.50
C SER A 50 -12.34 14.38 1.16
N PRO A 51 -13.12 14.71 0.08
CA PRO A 51 -12.57 15.02 -1.24
C PRO A 51 -11.54 16.15 -1.24
N ASP A 52 -11.68 17.13 -0.35
CA ASP A 52 -10.72 18.24 -0.21
C ASP A 52 -9.36 17.81 0.34
N ARG A 53 -9.29 16.62 0.97
CA ARG A 53 -8.05 15.99 1.43
C ARG A 53 -7.25 15.36 0.28
N VAL A 54 -7.87 15.07 -0.85
CA VAL A 54 -7.19 14.47 -1.99
C VAL A 54 -6.28 15.51 -2.66
N LYS A 55 -5.01 15.16 -2.82
CA LYS A 55 -4.03 15.92 -3.59
C LYS A 55 -4.02 15.45 -5.04
N ASN A 56 -4.03 14.13 -5.23
CA ASN A 56 -3.99 13.49 -6.53
C ASN A 56 -4.76 12.16 -6.48
N ALA A 57 -5.55 11.89 -7.52
CA ALA A 57 -6.16 10.59 -7.74
C ALA A 57 -6.18 10.28 -9.24
N HIS A 58 -5.76 9.08 -9.61
CA HIS A 58 -5.73 8.65 -11.00
C HIS A 58 -5.82 7.14 -11.15
N VAL A 59 -6.11 6.74 -12.37
CA VAL A 59 -6.10 5.34 -12.80
C VAL A 59 -5.12 5.24 -13.96
N ASP A 60 -4.07 4.44 -13.78
CA ASP A 60 -3.11 4.13 -14.82
C ASP A 60 -3.54 2.87 -15.56
N GLN A 61 -3.97 3.06 -16.77
CA GLN A 61 -4.21 2.00 -17.75
C GLN A 61 -2.93 1.74 -18.57
N PRO A 62 -2.82 0.61 -19.27
CA PRO A 62 -1.61 0.28 -20.03
C PRO A 62 -1.17 1.31 -21.06
N ARG A 63 -2.10 2.14 -21.53
CA ARG A 63 -1.85 3.12 -22.60
C ARG A 63 -1.99 4.57 -22.18
N GLU A 64 -2.68 4.82 -21.07
CA GLU A 64 -2.99 6.18 -20.64
C GLU A 64 -3.14 6.29 -19.13
N ARG A 65 -2.94 7.50 -18.62
CA ARG A 65 -3.27 7.87 -17.25
C ARG A 65 -4.54 8.70 -17.27
N VAL A 66 -5.57 8.22 -16.56
CA VAL A 66 -6.82 8.94 -16.38
C VAL A 66 -6.81 9.60 -15.01
N ILE A 67 -6.78 10.94 -15.01
CA ILE A 67 -6.98 11.69 -13.76
C ILE A 67 -8.46 11.57 -13.37
N VAL A 68 -8.69 11.06 -12.17
CA VAL A 68 -10.05 10.94 -11.62
C VAL A 68 -10.28 12.04 -10.61
N THR A 69 -11.40 12.70 -10.74
CA THR A 69 -11.89 13.58 -9.67
C THR A 69 -12.78 12.72 -8.78
N PRO A 70 -12.39 12.48 -7.53
CA PRO A 70 -13.23 11.72 -6.62
C PRO A 70 -14.54 12.47 -6.43
N ALA A 71 -15.63 11.86 -6.85
CA ALA A 71 -16.88 12.58 -7.00
C ALA A 71 -17.79 12.49 -5.78
N VAL A 72 -17.71 11.41 -5.00
CA VAL A 72 -18.69 11.16 -3.95
C VAL A 72 -17.99 10.67 -2.68
N ALA A 73 -18.15 11.43 -1.59
CA ALA A 73 -17.86 10.92 -0.27
C ALA A 73 -19.01 9.99 0.15
N GLY A 74 -18.74 8.69 0.13
CA GLY A 74 -19.61 7.71 0.77
C GLY A 74 -19.53 7.81 2.30
N PRO A 75 -20.37 7.08 3.04
CA PRO A 75 -20.38 7.14 4.50
C PRO A 75 -19.08 6.61 5.13
N ARG A 76 -18.33 5.79 4.41
CA ARG A 76 -17.12 5.11 4.91
C ARG A 76 -15.96 5.09 3.91
N SER A 77 -16.10 5.72 2.75
CA SER A 77 -15.10 5.75 1.68
C SER A 77 -15.25 6.98 0.82
N LEU A 78 -14.22 7.28 0.08
CA LEU A 78 -14.22 8.19 -1.05
C LEU A 78 -14.25 7.33 -2.31
N ASP A 79 -15.33 7.45 -3.08
CA ASP A 79 -15.60 6.56 -4.20
C ASP A 79 -15.22 7.21 -5.53
N PHE A 80 -14.63 6.41 -6.42
CA PHE A 80 -14.37 6.76 -7.81
C PHE A 80 -14.43 5.51 -8.68
N THR A 81 -14.60 5.70 -10.00
CA THR A 81 -14.78 4.59 -10.92
C THR A 81 -13.56 4.42 -11.80
N ALA A 82 -13.16 3.19 -12.03
CA ALA A 82 -12.16 2.80 -13.02
C ALA A 82 -12.79 1.86 -14.04
N ASP A 83 -12.41 1.99 -15.30
CA ASP A 83 -12.72 0.98 -16.32
C ASP A 83 -11.56 -0.03 -16.37
N VAL A 84 -11.84 -1.25 -15.95
CA VAL A 84 -10.88 -2.36 -15.96
C VAL A 84 -11.18 -3.20 -17.20
N PRO A 85 -10.33 -3.15 -18.23
CA PRO A 85 -10.58 -3.87 -19.48
C PRO A 85 -10.75 -5.37 -19.24
N ASP A 86 -11.71 -5.98 -19.95
CA ASP A 86 -11.88 -7.44 -20.00
C ASP A 86 -10.75 -8.08 -20.83
N ARG A 87 -9.52 -7.87 -20.36
CA ARG A 87 -8.29 -8.37 -20.94
C ARG A 87 -7.35 -8.72 -19.81
N GLU A 88 -6.36 -9.52 -20.13
CA GLU A 88 -5.24 -9.83 -19.24
C GLU A 88 -4.34 -8.60 -18.99
N GLU A 89 -4.90 -7.47 -18.66
CA GLU A 89 -4.18 -6.21 -18.40
C GLU A 89 -4.37 -5.82 -16.94
N VAL A 90 -3.34 -5.17 -16.38
CA VAL A 90 -3.40 -4.63 -15.03
C VAL A 90 -3.63 -3.14 -15.09
N VAL A 91 -4.57 -2.70 -14.28
CA VAL A 91 -4.85 -1.29 -14.05
C VAL A 91 -4.36 -0.95 -12.66
N MET A 92 -3.70 0.19 -12.51
CA MET A 92 -3.30 0.71 -11.19
C MET A 92 -4.17 1.90 -10.83
N ALA A 93 -4.80 1.82 -9.68
CA ALA A 93 -5.46 2.98 -9.07
C ALA A 93 -4.54 3.58 -8.01
N ALA A 94 -4.49 4.90 -7.94
CA ALA A 94 -3.63 5.60 -6.98
C ALA A 94 -4.34 6.82 -6.39
N VAL A 95 -4.15 7.03 -5.09
CA VAL A 95 -4.62 8.20 -4.35
C VAL A 95 -3.50 8.72 -3.45
N GLU A 96 -3.25 10.02 -3.52
CA GLU A 96 -2.36 10.74 -2.61
C GLU A 96 -3.17 11.77 -1.83
N LEU A 97 -3.01 11.77 -0.51
CA LEU A 97 -3.67 12.73 0.36
C LEU A 97 -2.77 13.95 0.62
N LYS A 98 -3.41 15.11 0.80
CA LYS A 98 -2.71 16.30 1.27
C LYS A 98 -2.14 16.06 2.66
N PRO A 99 -0.93 16.58 2.94
CA PRO A 99 -0.31 16.46 4.24
C PRO A 99 -1.19 16.99 5.37
N VAL A 100 -1.11 16.35 6.53
CA VAL A 100 -1.75 16.80 7.78
C VAL A 100 -0.69 16.99 8.85
N ILE A 101 -0.76 18.13 9.51
CA ILE A 101 0.08 18.44 10.66
C ILE A 101 -0.65 17.97 11.93
N SER A 102 0.05 17.15 12.73
CA SER A 102 -0.44 16.66 14.01
C SER A 102 0.71 16.70 15.03
N GLY A 103 0.64 17.65 15.96
CA GLY A 103 1.75 17.88 16.89
C GLY A 103 3.03 18.27 16.15
N ASN A 104 4.10 17.52 16.35
CA ASN A 104 5.39 17.73 15.69
C ASN A 104 5.60 16.81 14.45
N GLU A 105 4.51 16.32 13.85
CA GLU A 105 4.57 15.47 12.66
C GLU A 105 3.76 16.05 11.51
N THR A 106 4.31 16.01 10.30
CA THR A 106 3.56 16.17 9.06
C THR A 106 3.40 14.78 8.42
N ARG A 107 2.17 14.33 8.28
CA ARG A 107 1.82 13.02 7.76
C ARG A 107 1.25 13.13 6.36
N THR A 108 1.81 12.33 5.43
CA THR A 108 1.31 12.14 4.07
C THR A 108 0.95 10.67 3.89
N GLU A 109 -0.18 10.40 3.26
CA GLU A 109 -0.65 9.05 3.01
C GLU A 109 -0.83 8.83 1.50
N HIS A 110 -0.36 7.67 1.03
CA HIS A 110 -0.40 7.23 -0.36
C HIS A 110 -1.04 5.85 -0.41
N ALA A 111 -1.99 5.66 -1.29
CA ALA A 111 -2.62 4.36 -1.50
C ALA A 111 -2.57 3.99 -2.98
N LYS A 112 -2.22 2.74 -3.25
CA LYS A 112 -2.19 2.15 -4.58
C LYS A 112 -2.92 0.82 -4.58
N ALA A 113 -3.65 0.50 -5.64
CA ALA A 113 -4.27 -0.79 -5.83
C ALA A 113 -3.98 -1.33 -7.23
N PHE A 114 -3.70 -2.62 -7.33
CA PHE A 114 -3.64 -3.35 -8.58
C PHE A 114 -4.97 -4.05 -8.84
N LEU A 115 -5.53 -3.79 -10.00
CA LEU A 115 -6.79 -4.35 -10.47
C LEU A 115 -6.52 -5.17 -11.73
N SER A 116 -7.10 -6.34 -11.82
CA SER A 116 -7.01 -7.15 -13.04
C SER A 116 -8.27 -7.96 -13.26
N CYS A 117 -8.78 -7.88 -14.49
CA CYS A 117 -9.80 -8.77 -15.01
C CYS A 117 -9.12 -9.96 -15.67
N GLY A 118 -9.06 -11.10 -15.02
CA GLY A 118 -8.42 -12.29 -15.57
C GLY A 118 -6.94 -12.47 -15.20
N ALA A 119 -6.21 -13.25 -15.98
CA ALA A 119 -4.80 -13.53 -15.73
C ALA A 119 -3.94 -12.33 -16.15
N ILE A 120 -3.00 -11.95 -15.30
CA ILE A 120 -2.09 -10.85 -15.55
C ILE A 120 -1.11 -11.21 -16.66
N THR A 121 -1.03 -10.36 -17.71
CA THR A 121 -0.06 -10.56 -18.78
C THR A 121 1.31 -9.95 -18.51
N PRO A 122 2.37 -10.47 -19.17
CA PRO A 122 3.74 -9.97 -19.04
C PRO A 122 3.98 -8.57 -19.61
N LYS A 123 2.97 -7.92 -20.19
CA LYS A 123 3.14 -6.65 -20.91
C LYS A 123 3.01 -5.42 -20.02
N PHE A 124 2.57 -5.56 -18.78
CA PHE A 124 2.41 -4.45 -17.87
C PHE A 124 3.65 -4.31 -16.98
N ASP A 125 4.22 -3.13 -16.97
CA ASP A 125 5.34 -2.81 -16.07
C ASP A 125 4.83 -2.53 -14.65
N TRP A 126 4.87 -3.54 -13.80
CA TRP A 126 4.49 -3.46 -12.39
C TRP A 126 5.34 -2.47 -11.59
N GLN A 127 6.47 -2.08 -12.14
CA GLN A 127 7.39 -1.11 -11.56
C GLN A 127 7.12 0.31 -12.08
N ARG A 128 6.08 0.48 -12.90
CA ARG A 128 5.72 1.81 -13.39
C ARG A 128 5.32 2.70 -12.22
N SER A 129 6.01 3.83 -12.11
CA SER A 129 5.68 4.85 -11.14
C SER A 129 4.29 5.42 -11.38
N THR A 130 3.51 5.50 -10.32
CA THR A 130 2.23 6.22 -10.31
C THR A 130 2.44 7.71 -10.03
N GLY A 131 3.66 8.13 -9.66
CA GLY A 131 4.00 9.51 -9.33
C GLY A 131 3.57 9.92 -7.92
N LEU A 132 3.29 8.95 -7.05
CA LEU A 132 3.12 9.18 -5.62
C LEU A 132 4.48 9.44 -4.97
N GLY A 133 4.52 10.20 -3.87
CA GLY A 133 5.79 10.53 -3.21
C GLY A 133 6.51 9.31 -2.64
N LEU A 134 5.79 8.38 -2.04
CA LEU A 134 6.30 7.10 -1.53
C LEU A 134 5.57 5.95 -2.22
N GLU A 135 6.29 5.04 -2.86
CA GLU A 135 5.68 3.94 -3.61
C GLU A 135 6.22 2.57 -3.23
N ILE A 136 5.31 1.60 -3.14
CA ILE A 136 5.62 0.18 -2.98
C ILE A 136 5.53 -0.49 -4.35
N TYR A 137 6.57 -1.25 -4.72
CA TYR A 137 6.63 -2.01 -5.96
C TYR A 137 6.82 -3.50 -5.69
N PRO A 138 6.01 -4.37 -6.30
CA PRO A 138 6.34 -5.80 -6.35
C PRO A 138 7.47 -6.02 -7.34
N GLN A 139 8.44 -6.85 -6.98
CA GLN A 139 9.54 -7.27 -7.84
C GLN A 139 9.41 -8.74 -8.25
N GLY A 140 9.92 -9.06 -9.42
CA GLY A 140 9.91 -10.43 -9.95
C GLY A 140 8.57 -10.86 -10.58
N TRP A 141 7.64 -9.92 -10.74
CA TRP A 141 6.36 -10.18 -11.42
C TRP A 141 6.41 -9.88 -12.92
N ASN A 142 7.59 -9.85 -13.50
CA ASN A 142 7.81 -9.65 -14.93
C ASN A 142 7.44 -10.92 -15.70
N GLY A 143 6.17 -11.11 -15.97
CA GLY A 143 5.74 -12.26 -16.76
C GLY A 143 4.30 -12.69 -16.44
N PRO A 144 3.75 -13.65 -17.26
CA PRO A 144 2.52 -14.33 -16.88
C PRO A 144 2.74 -14.83 -15.46
N ARG A 145 1.72 -14.67 -14.59
CA ARG A 145 1.84 -15.17 -13.21
C ARG A 145 2.67 -16.44 -13.25
N PRO A 146 3.89 -16.48 -12.74
CA PRO A 146 4.47 -17.76 -12.47
C PRO A 146 3.38 -18.46 -11.67
N LYS A 147 3.12 -19.72 -11.92
CA LYS A 147 2.23 -20.53 -11.08
C LYS A 147 2.92 -20.56 -9.71
N MET A 148 2.79 -19.47 -8.98
CA MET A 148 3.38 -19.36 -7.65
C MET A 148 2.73 -20.43 -6.82
N LYS A 149 3.54 -21.21 -6.18
CA LYS A 149 3.10 -22.29 -5.29
C LYS A 149 3.07 -21.75 -3.87
N GLN A 150 2.22 -22.30 -3.06
CA GLN A 150 2.25 -22.01 -1.63
C GLN A 150 3.68 -22.22 -1.10
N GLY A 151 4.22 -21.20 -0.45
CA GLY A 151 5.60 -21.18 0.06
C GLY A 151 6.60 -20.41 -0.82
N ASP A 152 6.27 -20.08 -2.06
CA ASP A 152 7.05 -19.12 -2.85
C ASP A 152 7.06 -17.76 -2.14
N LYS A 153 8.02 -16.94 -2.49
CA LYS A 153 8.16 -15.60 -1.86
C LYS A 153 7.87 -14.49 -2.86
N MET A 154 7.04 -13.57 -2.44
CA MET A 154 6.87 -12.29 -3.12
C MET A 154 7.88 -11.30 -2.56
N ARG A 155 8.56 -10.55 -3.43
CA ARG A 155 9.49 -9.49 -3.05
C ARG A 155 8.88 -8.13 -3.33
N PHE A 156 8.99 -7.23 -2.37
CA PHE A 156 8.56 -5.83 -2.51
C PHE A 156 9.71 -4.89 -2.18
N ILE A 157 9.72 -3.73 -2.84
CA ILE A 157 10.62 -2.62 -2.55
C ILE A 157 9.82 -1.35 -2.31
N VAL A 158 10.41 -0.41 -1.59
CA VAL A 158 9.86 0.95 -1.41
C VAL A 158 10.78 1.96 -2.04
N VAL A 159 10.22 2.89 -2.81
CA VAL A 159 10.95 3.95 -3.48
C VAL A 159 10.40 5.30 -3.05
N ASP A 160 11.30 6.22 -2.71
CA ASP A 160 10.98 7.65 -2.60
C ASP A 160 11.09 8.26 -4.01
N GLU A 161 9.94 8.51 -4.64
CA GLU A 161 9.88 9.03 -6.01
C GLU A 161 10.36 10.48 -6.12
N ALA A 162 10.35 11.23 -5.01
CA ALA A 162 10.88 12.59 -5.00
C ALA A 162 12.41 12.64 -5.17
N THR A 163 13.10 11.58 -4.75
CA THR A 163 14.57 11.46 -4.83
C THR A 163 15.00 10.14 -5.47
N PRO A 164 14.32 9.59 -6.50
CA PRO A 164 14.30 8.19 -6.95
C PRO A 164 15.30 7.28 -6.22
N LYS A 165 14.97 6.96 -4.98
CA LYS A 165 15.84 6.22 -4.08
C LYS A 165 15.10 5.04 -3.46
N LEU A 166 15.71 3.88 -3.56
CA LEU A 166 15.29 2.70 -2.81
C LEU A 166 15.49 2.95 -1.31
N LEU A 167 14.44 2.70 -0.54
CA LEU A 167 14.43 2.89 0.90
C LEU A 167 14.55 1.57 1.65
N ASP A 168 15.43 1.56 2.63
CA ASP A 168 15.66 0.44 3.53
C ASP A 168 14.71 0.55 4.75
N ILE A 169 13.42 0.29 4.54
CA ILE A 169 12.39 0.41 5.58
C ILE A 169 11.57 -0.88 5.71
N PRO A 170 11.15 -1.24 6.93
CA PRO A 170 10.30 -2.40 7.16
C PRO A 170 8.94 -2.27 6.48
N MET A 171 8.38 -3.43 6.11
CA MET A 171 7.03 -3.52 5.55
C MET A 171 6.19 -4.52 6.33
N GLU A 172 4.88 -4.35 6.28
CA GLU A 172 3.92 -5.27 6.84
C GLU A 172 2.98 -5.79 5.75
N LEU A 173 2.61 -7.06 5.86
CA LEU A 173 1.64 -7.71 4.98
C LEU A 173 0.36 -8.03 5.75
N TYR A 174 -0.76 -7.61 5.21
CA TYR A 174 -2.09 -7.89 5.69
C TYR A 174 -2.85 -8.76 4.68
N ARG A 175 -3.77 -9.57 5.18
CA ARG A 175 -4.70 -10.35 4.37
C ARG A 175 -6.12 -10.13 4.88
N ALA A 176 -7.06 -10.01 3.96
CA ALA A 176 -8.47 -9.92 4.27
C ALA A 176 -8.93 -11.05 5.19
N GLY A 177 -9.63 -10.72 6.27
CA GLY A 177 -10.13 -11.67 7.24
C GLY A 177 -9.09 -12.26 8.20
N ALA A 178 -7.80 -11.98 8.03
CA ALA A 178 -6.71 -12.48 8.89
C ALA A 178 -5.91 -11.37 9.58
N GLY A 179 -6.10 -10.10 9.18
CA GLY A 179 -5.33 -8.98 9.70
C GLY A 179 -3.86 -9.02 9.25
N ARG A 180 -2.94 -8.57 10.10
CA ARG A 180 -1.50 -8.61 9.81
C ARG A 180 -0.99 -10.04 9.90
N ILE A 181 -0.51 -10.58 8.77
CA ILE A 181 -0.01 -11.95 8.67
C ILE A 181 1.50 -12.05 8.64
N ALA A 182 2.20 -10.97 8.28
CA ALA A 182 3.67 -10.93 8.30
C ALA A 182 4.18 -9.51 8.50
N ALA A 183 5.40 -9.42 9.02
CA ALA A 183 6.23 -8.22 9.00
C ALA A 183 7.61 -8.63 8.52
N GLY A 184 8.23 -7.80 7.69
CA GLY A 184 9.54 -8.07 7.10
C GLY A 184 10.48 -6.88 7.23
N VAL A 185 11.76 -7.18 7.40
CA VAL A 185 12.84 -6.21 7.30
C VAL A 185 13.50 -6.33 5.94
N PRO A 186 14.00 -5.24 5.36
CA PRO A 186 14.69 -5.27 4.08
C PRO A 186 15.93 -6.16 4.11
N ASP A 187 16.20 -6.80 2.97
CA ASP A 187 17.48 -7.43 2.69
C ASP A 187 18.55 -6.37 2.33
N PRO A 188 19.82 -6.73 2.12
CA PRO A 188 20.86 -5.77 1.72
C PRO A 188 20.58 -5.01 0.43
N ASP A 189 19.70 -5.52 -0.42
CA ASP A 189 19.25 -4.88 -1.67
C ASP A 189 17.94 -4.08 -1.49
N GLY A 190 17.52 -3.83 -0.23
CA GLY A 190 16.35 -3.01 0.13
C GLY A 190 15.00 -3.69 -0.13
N GLY A 191 14.96 -4.99 -0.40
CA GLY A 191 13.73 -5.73 -0.66
C GLY A 191 13.22 -6.49 0.57
N VAL A 192 11.90 -6.55 0.72
CA VAL A 192 11.24 -7.36 1.75
C VAL A 192 10.54 -8.54 1.09
N TYR A 193 10.74 -9.73 1.64
CA TYR A 193 10.12 -10.96 1.16
C TYR A 193 8.96 -11.37 2.05
N PHE A 194 7.82 -11.62 1.42
CA PHE A 194 6.66 -12.20 2.08
C PHE A 194 6.31 -13.56 1.48
N PRO A 195 5.82 -14.51 2.30
CA PRO A 195 5.36 -15.78 1.77
C PRO A 195 4.16 -15.55 0.85
N TYR A 196 4.18 -16.20 -0.32
CA TYR A 196 3.00 -16.31 -1.17
C TYR A 196 2.02 -17.26 -0.49
N GLY A 197 0.84 -16.75 -0.24
CA GLY A 197 -0.18 -17.44 0.52
C GLY A 197 -1.32 -17.97 -0.34
N GLU A 198 -2.44 -18.14 0.33
CA GLU A 198 -3.71 -18.55 -0.27
C GLU A 198 -4.32 -17.42 -1.11
N PRO A 199 -5.24 -17.74 -2.05
CA PRO A 199 -6.01 -16.74 -2.76
C PRO A 199 -6.71 -15.76 -1.82
N GLY A 200 -6.86 -14.52 -2.24
CA GLY A 200 -7.53 -13.47 -1.48
C GLY A 200 -6.94 -12.08 -1.69
N LEU A 201 -7.52 -11.12 -1.00
CA LEU A 201 -7.12 -9.72 -1.05
C LEU A 201 -6.03 -9.45 -0.01
N TYR A 202 -4.97 -8.79 -0.45
CA TYR A 202 -3.78 -8.47 0.34
C TYR A 202 -3.48 -6.98 0.33
N MET A 203 -2.81 -6.51 1.37
CA MET A 203 -2.26 -5.17 1.45
C MET A 203 -0.84 -5.22 2.01
N VAL A 204 0.10 -4.61 1.32
CA VAL A 204 1.43 -4.29 1.84
C VAL A 204 1.44 -2.85 2.30
N THR A 205 2.07 -2.55 3.42
CA THR A 205 2.22 -1.19 3.94
C THR A 205 3.66 -0.91 4.33
N ALA A 206 4.09 0.33 4.13
CA ALA A 206 5.38 0.85 4.52
C ALA A 206 5.23 2.26 5.09
N THR A 207 5.98 2.58 6.15
CA THR A 207 6.00 3.93 6.74
C THR A 207 7.44 4.41 6.81
N PHE A 208 7.68 5.56 6.19
CA PHE A 208 8.97 6.24 6.22
C PHE A 208 8.89 7.48 7.10
N ARG A 209 9.69 7.48 8.16
CA ARG A 209 9.75 8.59 9.11
C ARG A 209 11.14 9.20 9.07
N ARG A 210 11.22 10.53 8.83
CA ARG A 210 12.46 11.27 8.75
C ARG A 210 12.31 12.64 9.41
N PRO A 211 13.41 13.25 9.94
CA PRO A 211 13.37 14.64 10.38
C PRO A 211 13.04 15.56 9.20
N ASP A 212 12.32 16.65 9.47
CA ASP A 212 12.14 17.71 8.48
C ASP A 212 13.49 18.46 8.33
N PRO A 213 14.06 18.55 7.11
CA PRO A 213 15.32 19.27 6.89
C PRO A 213 15.27 20.75 7.27
N LYS A 214 14.08 21.36 7.29
CA LYS A 214 13.89 22.78 7.63
C LYS A 214 13.63 22.99 9.13
N HIS A 215 13.06 21.97 9.78
CA HIS A 215 12.64 22.01 11.19
C HIS A 215 13.02 20.68 11.84
N PRO A 216 14.28 20.50 12.32
CA PRO A 216 14.78 19.20 12.80
C PRO A 216 14.00 18.59 13.97
N GLU A 217 13.27 19.41 14.74
CA GLU A 217 12.36 18.98 15.79
C GLU A 217 11.04 18.43 15.28
N HIS A 218 10.76 18.62 13.99
CA HIS A 218 9.57 18.16 13.30
C HIS A 218 9.87 16.91 12.47
N TRP A 219 8.87 16.03 12.32
CA TRP A 219 9.00 14.78 11.58
C TRP A 219 8.12 14.79 10.34
N LEU A 220 8.68 14.31 9.24
CA LEU A 220 7.93 13.95 8.05
C LEU A 220 7.64 12.45 8.11
N VAL A 221 6.38 12.09 8.01
CA VAL A 221 5.90 10.69 8.08
C VAL A 221 5.09 10.41 6.83
N ASP A 222 5.67 9.63 5.94
CA ASP A 222 5.03 9.19 4.71
C ASP A 222 4.61 7.72 4.88
N THR A 223 3.34 7.41 4.64
CA THR A 223 2.82 6.04 4.66
C THR A 223 2.32 5.67 3.28
N SER A 224 2.73 4.53 2.77
CA SER A 224 2.27 3.97 1.51
C SER A 224 1.63 2.61 1.72
N THR A 225 0.55 2.35 0.99
CA THR A 225 -0.11 1.05 0.91
C THR A 225 -0.20 0.59 -0.53
N LEU A 226 -0.10 -0.72 -0.72
CA LEU A 226 -0.36 -1.40 -1.99
C LEU A 226 -1.35 -2.53 -1.76
N THR A 227 -2.53 -2.41 -2.35
CA THR A 227 -3.56 -3.46 -2.32
C THR A 227 -3.54 -4.26 -3.62
N PHE A 228 -3.67 -5.56 -3.53
CA PHE A 228 -3.70 -6.48 -4.68
C PHE A 228 -4.42 -7.78 -4.34
N GLU A 229 -4.95 -8.45 -5.34
CA GLU A 229 -5.62 -9.72 -5.19
C GLU A 229 -4.77 -10.87 -5.76
N ILE A 230 -4.72 -11.97 -5.02
CA ILE A 230 -4.20 -13.26 -5.46
C ILE A 230 -5.39 -14.14 -5.81
N LYS A 231 -5.48 -14.60 -7.06
CA LYS A 231 -6.58 -15.47 -7.58
C LYS A 231 -6.13 -16.90 -7.73
#